data_741740a9452525013e28e6e7f0b71f14
#
_entry.id   741740a9452525013e28e6e7f0b71f14
#
_cell.length_a   1.000
_cell.length_b   1.000
_cell.length_c   1.000
_cell.angle_alpha   90.00
_cell.angle_beta   90.00
_cell.angle_gamma   90.00
#
_symmetry.space_group_name_H-M   'P 1'
#
loop_
_entity.id
_entity.type
_entity.pdbx_description
1 polymer ?
#
loop_
_entity_poly.entity_id
_entity_poly.type
_entity_poly.pdbx_seq_one_letter_code
_entity_poly.pdbx_strand_id
1 'polypeptide(L)'
;MAKKNEDFVTHIASRNEDFPQWYTDVVVKTDMVDYSEVKGCMVIKPYGYAVWELIQSELDARFKETGHVNAYFPLFIPENLLKKEAEHVEGFAPE
;
A
#
# COMPACT_ATOMS: atom_id res chain seq x y z
N MET A 1 6.29 7.55 -35.01
CA MET A 1 5.50 7.95 -33.83
C MET A 1 4.55 6.85 -33.36
N ALA A 2 3.87 6.15 -34.25
CA ALA A 2 2.98 5.03 -33.86
C ALA A 2 3.71 3.90 -33.10
N LYS A 3 4.94 3.55 -33.50
CA LYS A 3 5.76 2.53 -32.81
C LYS A 3 6.10 2.87 -31.35
N LYS A 4 6.29 4.15 -31.02
CA LYS A 4 6.60 4.57 -29.64
C LYS A 4 5.41 4.39 -28.70
N ASN A 5 4.19 4.58 -29.22
CA ASN A 5 2.98 4.38 -28.42
C ASN A 5 2.66 2.91 -28.24
N GLU A 6 2.91 2.09 -29.25
CA GLU A 6 2.75 0.63 -29.17
C GLU A 6 3.71 0.02 -28.16
N ASP A 7 5.00 0.41 -28.20
CA ASP A 7 6.01 -0.09 -27.26
C ASP A 7 5.68 0.31 -25.80
N PHE A 8 5.13 1.48 -25.60
CA PHE A 8 4.70 1.91 -24.25
C PHE A 8 3.53 1.06 -23.74
N VAL A 9 2.54 0.79 -24.58
CA VAL A 9 1.34 0.03 -24.21
C VAL A 9 1.66 -1.45 -23.98
N THR A 10 2.65 -2.02 -24.68
CA THR A 10 3.02 -3.44 -24.57
C THR A 10 3.77 -3.78 -23.28
N HIS A 11 4.27 -2.77 -22.54
CA HIS A 11 5.03 -3.00 -21.31
C HIS A 11 4.19 -3.04 -20.03
N ILE A 12 2.92 -2.68 -20.12
CA ILE A 12 2.00 -2.75 -18.99
C ILE A 12 0.69 -3.37 -19.44
N ALA A 13 -0.01 -4.02 -18.52
CA ALA A 13 -1.33 -4.58 -18.78
C ALA A 13 -2.36 -3.47 -19.03
N SER A 14 -3.42 -3.80 -19.76
CA SER A 14 -4.52 -2.85 -19.99
C SER A 14 -5.33 -2.68 -18.71
N ARG A 15 -5.57 -1.44 -18.33
CA ARG A 15 -6.39 -1.11 -17.16
C ARG A 15 -7.80 -1.68 -17.25
N ASN A 16 -8.37 -1.74 -18.45
CA ASN A 16 -9.74 -2.21 -18.66
C ASN A 16 -9.86 -3.74 -18.70
N GLU A 17 -8.78 -4.43 -19.05
CA GLU A 17 -8.76 -5.89 -19.17
C GLU A 17 -8.26 -6.58 -17.91
N ASP A 18 -7.24 -6.01 -17.28
CA ASP A 18 -6.65 -6.56 -16.06
C ASP A 18 -6.19 -5.43 -15.15
N PHE A 19 -7.10 -4.89 -14.37
CA PHE A 19 -6.83 -3.79 -13.45
C PHE A 19 -5.77 -4.14 -12.40
N PRO A 20 -5.81 -5.30 -11.71
CA PRO A 20 -4.79 -5.63 -10.72
C PRO A 20 -3.38 -5.68 -11.31
N GLN A 21 -3.23 -6.30 -12.47
CA GLN A 21 -1.92 -6.36 -13.12
C GLN A 21 -1.48 -5.00 -13.64
N TRP A 22 -2.40 -4.21 -14.18
CA TRP A 22 -2.11 -2.83 -14.56
C TRP A 22 -1.58 -2.00 -13.39
N TYR A 23 -2.23 -2.11 -12.24
CA TYR A 23 -1.80 -1.39 -11.03
C TYR A 23 -0.38 -1.79 -10.62
N THR A 24 -0.11 -3.08 -10.56
CA THR A 24 1.21 -3.61 -10.23
C THR A 24 2.27 -3.13 -11.23
N ASP A 25 1.98 -3.22 -12.51
CA ASP A 25 2.90 -2.78 -13.57
C ASP A 25 3.22 -1.29 -13.45
N VAL A 26 2.22 -0.46 -13.20
CA VAL A 26 2.40 0.99 -13.06
C VAL A 26 3.33 1.31 -11.89
N VAL A 27 3.07 0.76 -10.70
CA VAL A 27 3.87 1.10 -9.52
C VAL A 27 5.29 0.58 -9.58
N VAL A 28 5.53 -0.54 -10.27
CA VAL A 28 6.88 -1.08 -10.49
C VAL A 28 7.62 -0.32 -11.59
N LYS A 29 6.96 -0.08 -12.74
CA LYS A 29 7.59 0.61 -13.89
C LYS A 29 7.89 2.08 -13.62
N THR A 30 7.16 2.72 -12.75
CA THR A 30 7.41 4.11 -12.36
C THR A 30 8.41 4.26 -11.23
N ASP A 31 9.06 3.18 -10.83
CA ASP A 31 10.08 3.18 -9.77
C ASP A 31 9.53 3.58 -8.39
N MET A 32 8.27 3.31 -8.14
CA MET A 32 7.62 3.58 -6.86
C MET A 32 7.83 2.47 -5.84
N VAL A 33 7.76 1.22 -6.29
CA VAL A 33 7.92 0.05 -5.42
C VAL A 33 8.77 -1.01 -6.09
N ASP A 34 9.30 -1.91 -5.27
CA ASP A 34 9.99 -3.11 -5.74
C ASP A 34 9.62 -4.29 -4.86
N TYR A 35 9.76 -5.49 -5.38
CA TYR A 35 9.51 -6.71 -4.60
C TYR A 35 10.68 -7.00 -3.68
N SER A 36 10.38 -7.52 -2.48
CA SER A 36 11.40 -8.07 -1.60
C SER A 36 11.44 -9.58 -1.71
N GLU A 37 12.44 -10.20 -1.09
CA GLU A 37 12.53 -11.66 -1.01
C GLU A 37 11.43 -12.27 -0.15
N VAL A 38 10.84 -11.48 0.74
CA VAL A 38 9.76 -11.94 1.61
C VAL A 38 8.43 -11.72 0.90
N LYS A 39 7.68 -12.78 0.67
CA LYS A 39 6.39 -12.73 0.01
C LYS A 39 5.42 -11.82 0.77
N GLY A 40 4.75 -10.94 0.06
CA GLY A 40 3.82 -9.99 0.64
C GLY A 40 4.45 -8.74 1.23
N CYS A 41 5.78 -8.66 1.25
CA CYS A 41 6.51 -7.48 1.71
C CYS A 41 7.18 -6.80 0.53
N MET A 42 6.93 -5.51 0.36
CA MET A 42 7.48 -4.73 -0.74
C MET A 42 8.36 -3.61 -0.21
N VAL A 43 9.34 -3.23 -1.00
CA VAL A 43 10.14 -2.04 -0.75
C VAL A 43 9.43 -0.85 -1.40
N ILE A 44 9.06 0.14 -0.61
CA ILE A 44 8.53 1.39 -1.13
C ILE A 44 9.70 2.32 -1.35
N LYS A 45 9.98 2.62 -2.62
CA LYS A 45 11.13 3.43 -3.04
C LYS A 45 10.88 4.92 -2.77
N PRO A 46 11.91 5.75 -2.80
CA PRO A 46 11.75 7.17 -2.43
C PRO A 46 10.64 7.91 -3.15
N TYR A 47 10.45 7.66 -4.44
CA TYR A 47 9.40 8.31 -5.22
C TYR A 47 8.00 7.92 -4.74
N GLY A 48 7.78 6.63 -4.50
CA GLY A 48 6.51 6.14 -3.95
C GLY A 48 6.29 6.59 -2.51
N TYR A 49 7.33 6.59 -1.70
CA TYR A 49 7.25 7.01 -0.30
C TYR A 49 6.94 8.51 -0.17
N ALA A 50 7.42 9.34 -1.10
CA ALA A 50 7.09 10.76 -1.13
C ALA A 50 5.58 10.99 -1.30
N VAL A 51 4.92 10.20 -2.13
CA VAL A 51 3.46 10.24 -2.28
C VAL A 51 2.77 9.88 -0.96
N TRP A 52 3.25 8.84 -0.29
CA TRP A 52 2.74 8.42 1.02
C TRP A 52 2.91 9.51 2.08
N GLU A 53 4.07 10.15 2.14
CA GLU A 53 4.32 11.25 3.07
C GLU A 53 3.36 12.42 2.86
N LEU A 54 3.02 12.75 1.62
CA LEU A 54 2.04 13.80 1.32
C LEU A 54 0.65 13.42 1.83
N ILE A 55 0.23 12.18 1.65
CA ILE A 55 -1.04 11.66 2.18
C ILE A 55 -1.06 11.73 3.70
N GLN A 56 -0.01 11.27 4.36
CA GLN A 56 0.12 11.31 5.81
C GLN A 56 0.02 12.74 6.35
N SER A 57 0.75 13.67 5.73
CA SER A 57 0.80 15.07 6.13
C SER A 57 -0.58 15.73 6.05
N GLU A 58 -1.30 15.50 4.96
CA GLU A 58 -2.63 16.06 4.75
C GLU A 58 -3.65 15.50 5.75
N LEU A 59 -3.66 14.19 5.94
CA LEU A 59 -4.58 13.56 6.89
C LEU A 59 -4.26 13.93 8.34
N ASP A 60 -2.99 13.95 8.70
CA ASP A 60 -2.55 14.32 10.05
C ASP A 60 -2.99 15.75 10.42
N ALA A 61 -2.82 16.68 9.48
CA ALA A 61 -3.26 18.05 9.68
C ALA A 61 -4.77 18.14 9.92
N ARG A 62 -5.57 17.39 9.16
CA ARG A 62 -7.03 17.36 9.31
C ARG A 62 -7.46 16.76 10.66
N PHE A 63 -6.80 15.71 11.10
CA PHE A 63 -7.09 15.11 12.40
C PHE A 63 -6.77 16.07 13.55
N LYS A 64 -5.66 16.80 13.47
CA LYS A 64 -5.27 17.77 14.48
C LYS A 64 -6.19 18.99 14.55
N GLU A 65 -6.74 19.42 13.42
CA GLU A 65 -7.73 20.48 13.37
C GLU A 65 -8.97 20.18 14.23
N THR A 66 -9.32 18.92 14.38
CA THR A 66 -10.48 18.47 15.18
C THR A 66 -10.11 18.08 16.62
N GLY A 67 -8.90 18.40 17.08
CA GLY A 67 -8.45 18.19 18.44
C GLY A 67 -7.83 16.82 18.73
N HIS A 68 -7.59 16.02 17.72
CA HIS A 68 -6.91 14.73 17.88
C HIS A 68 -5.41 14.95 18.07
N VAL A 69 -4.80 14.06 18.85
CA VAL A 69 -3.36 14.07 19.11
C VAL A 69 -2.76 12.71 18.80
N ASN A 70 -1.50 12.71 18.38
CA ASN A 70 -0.81 11.49 18.04
C ASN A 70 -0.36 10.73 19.29
N ALA A 71 -0.43 9.40 19.23
CA ALA A 71 0.14 8.50 20.21
C ALA A 71 0.87 7.36 19.50
N TYR A 72 1.79 6.73 20.16
CA TYR A 72 2.51 5.58 19.64
C TYR A 72 2.24 4.38 20.53
N PHE A 73 1.69 3.33 19.94
CA PHE A 73 1.43 2.08 20.65
C PHE A 73 2.50 1.05 20.31
N PRO A 74 2.80 0.10 21.23
CA PRO A 74 3.74 -0.96 20.94
C PRO A 74 3.36 -1.78 19.70
N LEU A 75 4.37 -2.20 18.95
CA LEU A 75 4.16 -3.06 17.78
C LEU A 75 3.62 -4.43 18.16
N PHE A 76 4.12 -5.00 19.26
CA PHE A 76 3.72 -6.34 19.69
C PHE A 76 2.52 -6.29 20.60
N ILE A 77 1.57 -7.18 20.35
CA ILE A 77 0.38 -7.36 21.19
C ILE A 77 0.31 -8.83 21.65
N PRO A 78 -0.22 -9.09 22.85
CA PRO A 78 -0.38 -10.47 23.33
C PRO A 78 -1.32 -11.28 22.44
N GLU A 79 -0.97 -12.53 22.20
CA GLU A 79 -1.78 -13.45 21.40
C GLU A 79 -3.21 -13.61 21.92
N ASN A 80 -3.38 -13.58 23.25
CA ASN A 80 -4.70 -13.72 23.88
C ASN A 80 -5.67 -12.59 23.50
N LEU A 81 -5.15 -11.38 23.24
CA LEU A 81 -5.98 -10.26 22.76
C LEU A 81 -6.45 -10.50 21.34
N LEU A 82 -5.60 -11.05 20.49
CA LEU A 82 -5.96 -11.42 19.12
C LEU A 82 -7.02 -12.50 19.10
N LYS A 83 -6.91 -13.50 19.97
CA LYS A 83 -7.89 -14.59 20.08
C LYS A 83 -9.26 -14.10 20.56
N LYS A 84 -9.31 -13.11 21.44
CA LYS A 84 -10.57 -12.48 21.86
C LYS A 84 -11.27 -11.78 20.71
N GLU A 85 -10.54 -11.10 19.86
CA GLU A 85 -11.10 -10.44 18.66
C GLU A 85 -11.64 -11.46 17.66
N ALA A 86 -11.02 -12.64 17.55
CA ALA A 86 -11.48 -13.70 16.66
C ALA A 86 -12.93 -14.16 16.99
N GLU A 87 -13.35 -14.05 18.24
CA GLU A 87 -14.73 -14.36 18.66
C GLU A 87 -15.75 -13.33 18.15
N HIS A 88 -15.32 -12.11 17.85
CA HIS A 88 -16.17 -11.00 17.42
C HIS A 88 -16.09 -10.70 15.92
N VAL A 89 -15.07 -11.18 15.25
CA VAL A 89 -14.84 -10.91 13.82
C VAL A 89 -14.91 -12.22 13.04
N GLU A 90 -16.00 -12.39 12.29
CA GLU A 90 -16.19 -13.55 11.43
C GLU A 90 -15.09 -13.59 10.35
N GLY A 91 -14.44 -14.74 10.19
CA GLY A 91 -13.36 -14.91 9.24
C GLY A 91 -11.99 -14.44 9.74
N PHE A 92 -11.87 -13.93 10.96
CA PHE A 92 -10.59 -13.56 11.54
C PHE A 92 -9.81 -14.82 11.96
N ALA A 93 -8.60 -14.97 11.44
CA ALA A 93 -7.68 -16.06 11.80
C ALA A 93 -6.30 -15.47 12.04
N PRO A 94 -5.80 -15.47 13.29
CA PRO A 94 -4.44 -15.05 13.57
C PRO A 94 -3.45 -16.07 13.02
N GLU A 95 -2.50 -15.61 12.22
CA GLU A 95 -1.42 -16.43 11.69
C GLU A 95 -0.16 -16.35 12.56
#